data_bc59b76a1bc723a007801c03a4d7e24f
#
_entry.id   bc59b76a1bc723a007801c03a4d7e24f
#
_cell.length_a   1.000
_cell.length_b   1.000
_cell.length_c   1.000
_cell.angle_alpha   90.00
_cell.angle_beta   90.00
_cell.angle_gamma   90.00
#
_symmetry.space_group_name_H-M   'P 1'
#
loop_
_entity.id
_entity.type
_entity.pdbx_description
1 polymer ?
#
loop_
_entity_poly.entity_id
_entity_poly.type
_entity_poly.pdbx_seq_one_letter_code
_entity_poly.pdbx_strand_id
1 'polypeptide(L)'
;MVETPNFIQEHIPHYCNCCGESLEDVIEAPSGKRQVYDIPKIEIKVTEHQVYNKQYKCGHINQGEYPQEANAPVSYGNNIESLIGYFHTRQYIPFKRMQEILTDVFGAPISEGGLHYILNKLVVKAKPAYELIKQRIESGSKYSVGSDETGVKVNGDKHWAWTWQNEEATFITITDNRGQKSITNTFQDGFKNSVLVHDCWGSHFNTPAISHQICIAHLLRDMNYLNELYGHKWSSACKLLFQLALRLEKQMGIADY
;
A
#
# COMPACT_ATOMS: atom_id res chain seq x y z
N MET A 1 25.72 -11.29 -0.90
CA MET A 1 26.44 -10.69 -2.04
C MET A 1 25.66 -11.02 -3.30
N VAL A 2 25.55 -10.08 -4.25
CA VAL A 2 24.96 -10.38 -5.57
C VAL A 2 25.94 -11.20 -6.41
N GLU A 3 25.39 -12.09 -7.27
CA GLU A 3 26.22 -12.92 -8.15
C GLU A 3 26.87 -12.08 -9.26
N THR A 4 26.15 -11.10 -9.79
CA THR A 4 26.59 -10.23 -10.89
C THR A 4 26.61 -8.77 -10.41
N PRO A 5 27.76 -8.26 -9.93
CA PRO A 5 27.88 -6.86 -9.53
C PRO A 5 27.91 -5.94 -10.76
N ASN A 6 27.52 -4.66 -10.58
CA ASN A 6 27.54 -3.67 -11.65
C ASN A 6 28.97 -3.36 -12.13
N PHE A 7 29.93 -3.35 -11.18
CA PHE A 7 31.34 -3.09 -11.45
C PHE A 7 32.19 -4.06 -10.65
N ILE A 8 33.32 -4.47 -11.24
CA ILE A 8 34.36 -5.23 -10.59
C ILE A 8 35.60 -4.36 -10.57
N GLN A 9 36.20 -4.17 -9.41
CA GLN A 9 37.46 -3.50 -9.23
C GLN A 9 38.46 -4.49 -8.64
N GLU A 10 39.51 -4.75 -9.38
CA GLU A 10 40.58 -5.67 -8.98
C GLU A 10 41.66 -4.90 -8.20
N HIS A 11 42.16 -5.50 -7.12
CA HIS A 11 43.22 -4.96 -6.29
C HIS A 11 44.35 -5.98 -6.26
N ILE A 12 45.29 -5.80 -7.18
CA ILE A 12 46.44 -6.70 -7.37
C ILE A 12 47.69 -6.06 -6.73
N PRO A 13 48.44 -6.75 -5.87
CA PRO A 13 49.67 -6.22 -5.32
C PRO A 13 50.74 -6.18 -6.40
N HIS A 14 51.40 -5.04 -6.59
CA HIS A 14 52.44 -4.85 -7.58
C HIS A 14 53.86 -5.11 -7.05
N TYR A 15 54.05 -5.06 -5.73
CA TYR A 15 55.32 -5.26 -5.07
C TYR A 15 55.20 -6.19 -3.86
N CYS A 16 56.27 -6.96 -3.62
CA CYS A 16 56.34 -7.81 -2.46
C CYS A 16 56.49 -7.00 -1.15
N ASN A 17 55.59 -7.18 -0.19
CA ASN A 17 55.62 -6.46 1.09
C ASN A 17 56.81 -6.85 1.99
N CYS A 18 57.54 -7.93 1.66
CA CYS A 18 58.67 -8.43 2.44
C CYS A 18 60.01 -7.92 1.88
N CYS A 19 60.27 -8.06 0.56
CA CYS A 19 61.56 -7.74 -0.07
C CYS A 19 61.50 -6.54 -1.04
N GLY A 20 60.29 -6.02 -1.37
CA GLY A 20 60.11 -4.88 -2.30
C GLY A 20 60.24 -5.21 -3.78
N GLU A 21 60.47 -6.47 -4.16
CA GLU A 21 60.61 -6.88 -5.57
C GLU A 21 59.25 -6.79 -6.30
N SER A 22 59.33 -6.58 -7.62
CA SER A 22 58.14 -6.55 -8.49
C SER A 22 57.44 -7.90 -8.56
N LEU A 23 56.12 -7.89 -8.56
CA LEU A 23 55.25 -9.07 -8.70
C LEU A 23 54.61 -9.16 -10.07
N GLU A 24 55.04 -8.37 -11.08
CA GLU A 24 54.41 -8.32 -12.41
C GLU A 24 54.40 -9.67 -13.13
N ASP A 25 55.41 -10.49 -12.93
CA ASP A 25 55.53 -11.83 -13.54
C ASP A 25 54.95 -12.96 -12.67
N VAL A 26 54.32 -12.62 -11.53
CA VAL A 26 53.72 -13.59 -10.61
C VAL A 26 52.25 -13.76 -10.90
N ILE A 27 51.81 -15.01 -11.08
CA ILE A 27 50.38 -15.32 -11.34
C ILE A 27 49.55 -14.99 -10.09
N GLU A 28 48.57 -14.14 -10.25
CA GLU A 28 47.61 -13.78 -9.21
C GLU A 28 46.65 -14.94 -8.89
N ALA A 29 46.27 -15.07 -7.64
CA ALA A 29 45.24 -16.00 -7.18
C ALA A 29 44.21 -15.27 -6.33
N PRO A 30 42.88 -15.50 -6.59
CA PRO A 30 41.83 -14.86 -5.83
C PRO A 30 41.90 -15.21 -4.33
N SER A 31 41.93 -14.21 -3.45
CA SER A 31 41.98 -14.41 -2.00
C SER A 31 40.68 -14.07 -1.27
N GLY A 32 39.81 -13.26 -1.90
CA GLY A 32 38.53 -12.88 -1.31
C GLY A 32 37.77 -11.87 -2.15
N LYS A 33 36.53 -11.66 -1.81
CA LYS A 33 35.63 -10.63 -2.43
C LYS A 33 34.90 -9.88 -1.33
N ARG A 34 34.68 -8.58 -1.57
CA ARG A 34 33.82 -7.73 -0.78
C ARG A 34 32.98 -6.90 -1.73
N GLN A 35 31.75 -6.57 -1.35
CA GLN A 35 30.86 -5.74 -2.16
C GLN A 35 30.43 -4.53 -1.35
N VAL A 36 30.45 -3.36 -1.97
CA VAL A 36 29.92 -2.11 -1.43
C VAL A 36 28.65 -1.81 -2.20
N TYR A 37 27.57 -1.59 -1.48
CA TYR A 37 26.29 -1.16 -2.04
C TYR A 37 26.15 0.34 -1.82
N ASP A 38 25.92 1.07 -2.88
CA ASP A 38 25.72 2.51 -2.83
C ASP A 38 24.56 2.93 -3.73
N ILE A 39 23.97 4.09 -3.46
CA ILE A 39 22.93 4.71 -4.26
C ILE A 39 23.61 5.79 -5.12
N PRO A 40 23.48 5.73 -6.46
CA PRO A 40 23.98 6.80 -7.31
C PRO A 40 23.27 8.11 -7.02
N LYS A 41 23.89 9.24 -7.32
CA LYS A 41 23.28 10.57 -7.17
C LYS A 41 21.93 10.59 -7.88
N ILE A 42 20.88 10.91 -7.12
CA ILE A 42 19.51 11.02 -7.65
C ILE A 42 19.38 12.38 -8.30
N GLU A 43 18.96 12.42 -9.57
CA GLU A 43 18.77 13.65 -10.34
C GLU A 43 17.39 13.68 -10.98
N ILE A 44 16.71 14.82 -10.86
CA ILE A 44 15.44 15.07 -11.55
C ILE A 44 15.73 15.43 -13.00
N LYS A 45 15.11 14.70 -13.93
CA LYS A 45 15.14 15.03 -15.34
C LYS A 45 14.03 16.04 -15.64
N VAL A 46 14.40 17.25 -16.04
CA VAL A 46 13.47 18.29 -16.48
C VAL A 46 13.44 18.34 -18.01
N THR A 47 12.23 18.25 -18.59
CA THR A 47 12.02 18.43 -20.03
C THR A 47 11.23 19.70 -20.25
N GLU A 48 11.75 20.63 -21.04
CA GLU A 48 11.05 21.84 -21.45
C GLU A 48 10.35 21.60 -22.79
N HIS A 49 9.06 21.87 -22.83
CA HIS A 49 8.25 21.78 -24.07
C HIS A 49 8.02 23.21 -24.59
N GLN A 50 8.53 23.51 -25.78
CA GLN A 50 8.37 24.80 -26.42
C GLN A 50 7.41 24.67 -27.59
N VAL A 51 6.39 25.53 -27.65
CA VAL A 51 5.39 25.60 -28.73
C VAL A 51 5.61 26.81 -29.55
N TYR A 52 5.61 26.64 -30.89
CA TYR A 52 5.85 27.70 -31.87
C TYR A 52 4.63 27.90 -32.76
N ASN A 53 4.43 29.15 -33.17
CA ASN A 53 3.45 29.54 -34.18
C ASN A 53 4.11 29.70 -35.54
N LYS A 54 3.42 29.29 -36.61
CA LYS A 54 3.82 29.54 -38.00
C LYS A 54 2.67 30.21 -38.73
N GLN A 55 2.94 31.38 -39.32
CA GLN A 55 1.98 32.04 -40.20
C GLN A 55 2.19 31.58 -41.66
N TYR A 56 1.11 31.13 -42.30
CA TYR A 56 1.13 30.73 -43.71
C TYR A 56 0.83 31.93 -44.64
N LYS A 57 1.07 31.80 -45.92
CA LYS A 57 0.90 32.85 -46.93
C LYS A 57 -0.52 33.44 -47.01
N CYS A 58 -1.56 32.68 -46.62
CA CYS A 58 -2.94 33.13 -46.54
C CYS A 58 -3.23 33.96 -45.27
N GLY A 59 -2.25 34.26 -44.43
CA GLY A 59 -2.41 34.98 -43.16
C GLY A 59 -2.80 34.14 -41.96
N HIS A 60 -3.14 32.84 -42.15
CA HIS A 60 -3.52 31.94 -41.05
C HIS A 60 -2.30 31.60 -40.19
N ILE A 61 -2.50 31.66 -38.84
CA ILE A 61 -1.49 31.28 -37.86
C ILE A 61 -1.78 29.85 -37.40
N ASN A 62 -0.82 28.96 -37.63
CA ASN A 62 -0.85 27.59 -37.14
C ASN A 62 -0.04 27.51 -35.86
N GLN A 63 -0.67 27.09 -34.78
CA GLN A 63 -0.06 26.95 -33.45
C GLN A 63 0.24 25.47 -33.20
N GLY A 64 1.43 25.18 -32.68
CA GLY A 64 1.75 23.86 -32.13
C GLY A 64 0.97 23.58 -30.84
N GLU A 65 0.93 22.34 -30.47
CA GLU A 65 0.20 21.91 -29.24
C GLU A 65 1.18 21.35 -28.21
N TYR A 66 0.87 21.58 -26.94
CA TYR A 66 1.58 20.92 -25.84
C TYR A 66 1.12 19.46 -25.74
N PRO A 67 2.03 18.53 -25.41
CA PRO A 67 1.62 17.15 -25.12
C PRO A 67 0.77 17.12 -23.84
N GLN A 68 -0.05 16.09 -23.73
CA GLN A 68 -1.03 15.96 -22.62
C GLN A 68 -0.40 15.99 -21.23
N GLU A 69 0.83 15.51 -21.10
CA GLU A 69 1.61 15.54 -19.84
C GLU A 69 2.12 16.92 -19.46
N ALA A 70 2.22 17.86 -20.41
CA ALA A 70 2.67 19.24 -20.17
C ALA A 70 1.48 20.22 -20.20
N ASN A 71 0.45 19.95 -19.40
CA ASN A 71 -0.82 20.70 -19.39
C ASN A 71 -0.82 21.92 -18.47
N ALA A 72 0.27 22.21 -17.79
CA ALA A 72 0.46 23.37 -16.91
C ALA A 72 1.89 23.92 -17.06
N PRO A 73 2.16 25.17 -16.61
CA PRO A 73 3.50 25.76 -16.66
C PRO A 73 4.56 24.90 -15.96
N VAL A 74 4.17 24.17 -14.91
CA VAL A 74 4.98 23.15 -14.24
C VAL A 74 4.11 21.90 -14.08
N SER A 75 4.57 20.80 -14.65
CA SER A 75 3.91 19.50 -14.54
C SER A 75 4.87 18.45 -13.95
N TYR A 76 4.35 17.52 -13.17
CA TYR A 76 5.13 16.44 -12.57
C TYR A 76 4.85 15.14 -13.31
N GLY A 77 5.91 14.42 -13.67
CA GLY A 77 5.80 13.15 -14.39
C GLY A 77 5.31 12.01 -13.53
N ASN A 78 4.88 10.92 -14.18
CA ASN A 78 4.27 9.77 -13.51
C ASN A 78 5.15 9.12 -12.43
N ASN A 79 6.48 9.15 -12.55
CA ASN A 79 7.39 8.58 -11.55
C ASN A 79 7.34 9.39 -10.24
N ILE A 80 7.30 10.72 -10.33
CA ILE A 80 7.14 11.60 -9.15
C ILE A 80 5.76 11.40 -8.53
N GLU A 81 4.70 11.37 -9.35
CA GLU A 81 3.34 11.08 -8.87
C GLU A 81 3.25 9.73 -8.14
N SER A 82 3.86 8.69 -8.69
CA SER A 82 3.89 7.36 -8.08
C SER A 82 4.66 7.33 -6.76
N LEU A 83 5.79 8.03 -6.69
CA LEU A 83 6.59 8.14 -5.48
C LEU A 83 5.82 8.87 -4.36
N ILE A 84 5.12 9.96 -4.69
CA ILE A 84 4.24 10.70 -3.77
C ILE A 84 3.11 9.80 -3.28
N GLY A 85 2.45 9.07 -4.17
CA GLY A 85 1.43 8.10 -3.82
C GLY A 85 1.96 7.04 -2.85
N TYR A 86 3.11 6.46 -3.13
CA TYR A 86 3.77 5.47 -2.27
C TYR A 86 4.12 6.04 -0.88
N PHE A 87 4.72 7.22 -0.83
CA PHE A 87 5.07 7.87 0.42
C PHE A 87 3.84 8.16 1.28
N HIS A 88 2.76 8.63 0.67
CA HIS A 88 1.53 8.95 1.39
C HIS A 88 0.79 7.70 1.87
N THR A 89 0.52 6.75 0.96
CA THR A 89 -0.39 5.63 1.22
C THR A 89 0.30 4.44 1.91
N ARG A 90 1.57 4.19 1.60
CA ARG A 90 2.30 3.02 2.12
C ARG A 90 3.25 3.36 3.25
N GLN A 91 3.87 4.55 3.20
CA GLN A 91 4.83 4.99 4.19
C GLN A 91 4.25 5.96 5.22
N TYR A 92 3.00 6.40 5.03
CA TYR A 92 2.27 7.31 5.92
C TYR A 92 3.03 8.62 6.23
N ILE A 93 3.80 9.12 5.25
CA ILE A 93 4.61 10.33 5.43
C ILE A 93 3.69 11.56 5.35
N PRO A 94 3.68 12.45 6.38
CA PRO A 94 2.93 13.70 6.35
C PRO A 94 3.43 14.64 5.26
N PHE A 95 2.57 15.52 4.73
CA PHE A 95 2.87 16.40 3.61
C PHE A 95 4.15 17.22 3.81
N LYS A 96 4.30 17.85 4.97
CA LYS A 96 5.49 18.65 5.26
C LYS A 96 6.79 17.86 5.16
N ARG A 97 6.83 16.66 5.76
CA ARG A 97 8.01 15.78 5.68
C ARG A 97 8.23 15.25 4.27
N MET A 98 7.16 15.00 3.52
CA MET A 98 7.26 14.58 2.12
C MET A 98 7.85 15.69 1.26
N GLN A 99 7.47 16.94 1.49
CA GLN A 99 8.06 18.11 0.85
C GLN A 99 9.56 18.22 1.12
N GLU A 100 9.97 18.05 2.38
CA GLU A 100 11.39 18.04 2.78
C GLU A 100 12.17 16.93 2.04
N ILE A 101 11.66 15.69 2.05
CA ILE A 101 12.29 14.55 1.35
C ILE A 101 12.42 14.83 -0.16
N LEU A 102 11.35 15.31 -0.79
CA LEU A 102 11.38 15.60 -2.23
C LEU A 102 12.35 16.71 -2.58
N THR A 103 12.48 17.72 -1.74
CA THR A 103 13.42 18.82 -1.93
C THR A 103 14.86 18.39 -1.67
N ASP A 104 15.13 17.78 -0.51
CA ASP A 104 16.49 17.54 -0.02
C ASP A 104 17.14 16.31 -0.66
N VAL A 105 16.36 15.26 -0.90
CA VAL A 105 16.87 14.00 -1.47
C VAL A 105 16.77 13.98 -2.99
N PHE A 106 15.68 14.50 -3.55
CA PHE A 106 15.40 14.38 -4.99
C PHE A 106 15.59 15.70 -5.74
N GLY A 107 15.80 16.82 -5.07
CA GLY A 107 15.90 18.14 -5.73
C GLY A 107 14.60 18.59 -6.39
N ALA A 108 13.44 18.10 -5.94
CA ALA A 108 12.12 18.43 -6.47
C ALA A 108 11.31 19.28 -5.49
N PRO A 109 11.35 20.64 -5.60
CA PRO A 109 10.65 21.52 -4.69
C PRO A 109 9.14 21.56 -4.98
N ILE A 110 8.38 20.63 -4.39
CA ILE A 110 6.93 20.52 -4.55
C ILE A 110 6.26 21.08 -3.30
N SER A 111 5.36 22.05 -3.46
CA SER A 111 4.59 22.60 -2.35
C SER A 111 3.58 21.60 -1.78
N GLU A 112 3.14 21.77 -0.53
CA GLU A 112 2.08 20.94 0.07
C GLU A 112 0.79 20.96 -0.77
N GLY A 113 0.42 22.13 -1.33
CA GLY A 113 -0.70 22.23 -2.27
C GLY A 113 -0.49 21.41 -3.55
N GLY A 114 0.75 21.36 -4.07
CA GLY A 114 1.13 20.52 -5.19
C GLY A 114 1.02 19.02 -4.87
N LEU A 115 1.45 18.60 -3.67
CA LEU A 115 1.30 17.24 -3.18
C LEU A 115 -0.18 16.82 -3.10
N HIS A 116 -1.01 17.69 -2.51
CA HIS A 116 -2.45 17.46 -2.42
C HIS A 116 -3.10 17.35 -3.80
N TYR A 117 -2.74 18.22 -4.75
CA TYR A 117 -3.22 18.14 -6.13
C TYR A 117 -2.85 16.82 -6.80
N ILE A 118 -1.60 16.37 -6.67
CA ILE A 118 -1.12 15.11 -7.23
C ILE A 118 -1.88 13.92 -6.62
N LEU A 119 -2.08 13.90 -5.30
CA LEU A 119 -2.85 12.83 -4.64
C LEU A 119 -4.29 12.79 -5.12
N ASN A 120 -4.96 13.93 -5.29
CA ASN A 120 -6.32 13.97 -5.85
C ASN A 120 -6.36 13.43 -7.30
N LYS A 121 -5.36 13.76 -8.11
CA LYS A 121 -5.22 13.19 -9.47
C LYS A 121 -5.05 11.67 -9.42
N LEU A 122 -4.26 11.14 -8.47
CA LEU A 122 -4.09 9.71 -8.26
C LEU A 122 -5.38 9.02 -7.82
N VAL A 123 -6.17 9.65 -6.95
CA VAL A 123 -7.51 9.14 -6.54
C VAL A 123 -8.40 8.94 -7.77
N VAL A 124 -8.46 9.93 -8.68
CA VAL A 124 -9.25 9.80 -9.92
C VAL A 124 -8.74 8.65 -10.79
N LYS A 125 -7.42 8.53 -10.96
CA LYS A 125 -6.79 7.44 -11.72
C LYS A 125 -7.06 6.06 -11.09
N ALA A 126 -7.08 5.97 -9.77
CA ALA A 126 -7.28 4.72 -9.02
C ALA A 126 -8.75 4.28 -8.92
N LYS A 127 -9.71 5.18 -9.18
CA LYS A 127 -11.13 4.90 -9.02
C LYS A 127 -11.62 3.62 -9.73
N PRO A 128 -11.25 3.33 -10.98
CA PRO A 128 -11.68 2.08 -11.63
C PRO A 128 -11.18 0.82 -10.91
N ALA A 129 -9.94 0.84 -10.40
CA ALA A 129 -9.40 -0.27 -9.62
C ALA A 129 -10.11 -0.41 -8.25
N TYR A 130 -10.43 0.69 -7.60
CA TYR A 130 -11.19 0.72 -6.36
C TYR A 130 -12.58 0.10 -6.53
N GLU A 131 -13.31 0.46 -7.60
CA GLU A 131 -14.62 -0.13 -7.91
C GLU A 131 -14.51 -1.62 -8.25
N LEU A 132 -13.44 -2.04 -8.94
CA LEU A 132 -13.20 -3.45 -9.22
C LEU A 132 -12.93 -4.25 -7.92
N ILE A 133 -12.19 -3.69 -6.97
CA ILE A 133 -11.97 -4.30 -5.65
C ILE A 133 -13.32 -4.46 -4.93
N LYS A 134 -14.16 -3.41 -4.93
CA LYS A 134 -15.51 -3.48 -4.36
C LYS A 134 -16.33 -4.62 -4.97
N GLN A 135 -16.36 -4.71 -6.31
CA GLN A 135 -17.07 -5.77 -7.03
C GLN A 135 -16.57 -7.17 -6.66
N ARG A 136 -15.26 -7.36 -6.47
CA ARG A 136 -14.69 -8.65 -6.03
C ARG A 136 -15.15 -9.04 -4.63
N ILE A 137 -15.31 -8.09 -3.74
CA ILE A 137 -15.90 -8.34 -2.41
C ILE A 137 -17.39 -8.67 -2.54
N GLU A 138 -18.14 -7.92 -3.37
CA GLU A 138 -19.60 -8.05 -3.54
C GLU A 138 -19.99 -9.35 -4.28
N SER A 139 -19.24 -9.75 -5.31
CA SER A 139 -19.52 -10.99 -6.06
C SER A 139 -19.34 -12.25 -5.21
N GLY A 140 -18.75 -12.07 -4.05
CA GLY A 140 -18.54 -13.12 -3.06
C GLY A 140 -17.29 -13.91 -3.33
N SER A 141 -16.54 -14.16 -2.28
CA SER A 141 -15.59 -15.24 -2.26
C SER A 141 -16.37 -16.56 -2.18
N LYS A 142 -15.73 -17.62 -2.58
CA LYS A 142 -16.27 -18.98 -2.49
C LYS A 142 -16.61 -19.39 -1.04
N TYR A 143 -16.13 -18.62 -0.04
CA TYR A 143 -16.13 -19.00 1.37
C TYR A 143 -16.67 -17.92 2.29
N SER A 144 -15.94 -16.83 2.52
CA SER A 144 -16.31 -15.82 3.50
C SER A 144 -15.90 -14.40 3.15
N VAL A 145 -16.61 -13.43 3.71
CA VAL A 145 -16.22 -12.02 3.74
C VAL A 145 -16.12 -11.59 5.20
N GLY A 146 -14.93 -11.17 5.63
CA GLY A 146 -14.73 -10.53 6.92
C GLY A 146 -15.20 -9.08 6.87
N SER A 147 -15.90 -8.62 7.92
CA SER A 147 -16.31 -7.22 8.09
C SER A 147 -15.92 -6.73 9.47
N ASP A 148 -15.27 -5.58 9.51
CA ASP A 148 -14.88 -4.88 10.74
C ASP A 148 -14.91 -3.36 10.52
N GLU A 149 -15.08 -2.58 11.59
CA GLU A 149 -15.05 -1.13 11.50
C GLU A 149 -14.35 -0.50 12.70
N THR A 150 -13.70 0.62 12.45
CA THR A 150 -13.03 1.41 13.49
C THR A 150 -13.38 2.87 13.40
N GLY A 151 -13.43 3.54 14.54
CA GLY A 151 -13.68 4.98 14.61
C GLY A 151 -12.48 5.78 14.10
N VAL A 152 -12.76 6.73 13.19
CA VAL A 152 -11.76 7.66 12.66
C VAL A 152 -12.27 9.09 12.78
N LYS A 153 -11.40 10.07 12.69
CA LYS A 153 -11.78 11.50 12.62
C LYS A 153 -11.51 12.04 11.23
N VAL A 154 -12.51 12.71 10.66
CA VAL A 154 -12.39 13.45 9.41
C VAL A 154 -12.76 14.89 9.70
N ASN A 155 -11.81 15.81 9.55
CA ASN A 155 -11.96 17.25 9.88
C ASN A 155 -12.45 17.51 11.33
N GLY A 156 -12.08 16.64 12.28
CA GLY A 156 -12.52 16.73 13.68
C GLY A 156 -13.78 15.93 14.00
N ASP A 157 -14.63 15.65 13.03
CA ASP A 157 -15.87 14.89 13.19
C ASP A 157 -15.64 13.37 13.21
N LYS A 158 -16.45 12.66 14.00
CA LYS A 158 -16.37 11.21 14.12
C LYS A 158 -16.95 10.53 12.88
N HIS A 159 -16.14 9.71 12.23
CA HIS A 159 -16.50 8.85 11.12
C HIS A 159 -16.09 7.41 11.43
N TRP A 160 -16.41 6.48 10.53
CA TRP A 160 -16.11 5.07 10.65
C TRP A 160 -15.41 4.56 9.39
N ALA A 161 -14.22 3.99 9.57
CA ALA A 161 -13.54 3.26 8.53
C ALA A 161 -14.02 1.81 8.57
N TRP A 162 -14.68 1.39 7.52
CA TRP A 162 -15.15 0.04 7.32
C TRP A 162 -14.16 -0.74 6.49
N THR A 163 -13.91 -1.97 6.86
CA THR A 163 -13.07 -2.91 6.12
C THR A 163 -13.89 -4.15 5.78
N TRP A 164 -13.92 -4.54 4.52
CA TRP A 164 -14.42 -5.82 4.06
C TRP A 164 -13.31 -6.56 3.35
N GLN A 165 -13.13 -7.81 3.71
CA GLN A 165 -11.99 -8.60 3.24
C GLN A 165 -12.40 -10.03 2.89
N ASN A 166 -11.89 -10.53 1.80
CA ASN A 166 -11.88 -11.94 1.45
C ASN A 166 -10.44 -12.38 1.12
N GLU A 167 -10.25 -13.60 0.62
CA GLU A 167 -8.93 -14.14 0.26
C GLU A 167 -8.23 -13.40 -0.87
N GLU A 168 -8.98 -12.67 -1.73
CA GLU A 168 -8.43 -12.01 -2.91
C GLU A 168 -8.26 -10.49 -2.74
N ALA A 169 -9.08 -9.86 -1.89
CA ALA A 169 -9.19 -8.41 -1.84
C ALA A 169 -9.53 -7.86 -0.46
N THR A 170 -9.10 -6.64 -0.21
CA THR A 170 -9.54 -5.82 0.93
C THR A 170 -10.12 -4.52 0.39
N PHE A 171 -11.39 -4.25 0.72
CA PHE A 171 -12.08 -3.00 0.41
C PHE A 171 -12.24 -2.17 1.67
N ILE A 172 -11.87 -0.90 1.60
CA ILE A 172 -11.98 0.04 2.72
C ILE A 172 -12.78 1.25 2.28
N THR A 173 -13.73 1.69 3.09
CA THR A 173 -14.47 2.95 2.88
C THR A 173 -14.70 3.70 4.18
N ILE A 174 -14.96 5.00 4.09
CA ILE A 174 -15.25 5.86 5.23
C ILE A 174 -16.72 6.28 5.16
N THR A 175 -17.42 6.17 6.30
CA THR A 175 -18.83 6.59 6.42
C THR A 175 -19.02 7.49 7.64
N ASP A 176 -20.11 8.24 7.64
CA ASP A 176 -20.49 9.16 8.72
C ASP A 176 -21.10 8.45 9.94
N ASN A 177 -21.53 7.19 9.78
CA ASN A 177 -22.15 6.44 10.87
C ASN A 177 -21.77 4.95 10.86
N ARG A 178 -22.02 4.26 11.98
CA ARG A 178 -21.78 2.81 12.21
C ARG A 178 -23.03 1.96 11.94
N GLY A 179 -24.08 2.54 11.40
CA GLY A 179 -25.39 1.86 11.28
C GLY A 179 -25.52 0.98 10.05
N GLN A 180 -26.64 0.24 10.01
CA GLN A 180 -27.07 -0.58 8.87
C GLN A 180 -27.01 0.19 7.54
N LYS A 181 -27.39 1.49 7.55
CA LYS A 181 -27.39 2.34 6.36
C LYS A 181 -26.02 2.45 5.72
N SER A 182 -24.92 2.47 6.49
CA SER A 182 -23.56 2.51 5.95
C SER A 182 -23.23 1.24 5.16
N ILE A 183 -23.60 0.07 5.69
CA ILE A 183 -23.42 -1.21 5.02
C ILE A 183 -24.26 -1.25 3.73
N THR A 184 -25.55 -0.93 3.83
CA THR A 184 -26.49 -0.98 2.70
C THR A 184 -26.13 0.01 1.58
N ASN A 185 -25.64 1.20 1.93
CA ASN A 185 -25.17 2.17 0.92
C ASN A 185 -23.89 1.68 0.21
N THR A 186 -23.08 0.90 0.89
CA THR A 186 -21.84 0.34 0.30
C THR A 186 -22.15 -0.93 -0.49
N PHE A 187 -22.90 -1.88 0.09
CA PHE A 187 -23.28 -3.17 -0.50
C PHE A 187 -24.79 -3.35 -0.41
N GLN A 188 -25.50 -2.89 -1.44
CA GLN A 188 -26.97 -2.84 -1.46
C GLN A 188 -27.59 -4.23 -1.30
N ASP A 189 -27.03 -5.23 -1.95
CA ASP A 189 -27.50 -6.62 -1.93
C ASP A 189 -26.88 -7.48 -0.83
N GLY A 190 -25.96 -6.93 -0.05
CA GLY A 190 -25.20 -7.66 0.96
C GLY A 190 -24.25 -8.69 0.34
N PHE A 191 -24.09 -9.82 1.04
CA PHE A 191 -23.13 -10.89 0.70
C PHE A 191 -23.85 -12.22 0.47
N LYS A 192 -24.82 -12.25 -0.43
CA LYS A 192 -25.72 -13.41 -0.67
C LYS A 192 -24.99 -14.72 -1.05
N ASN A 193 -23.73 -14.62 -1.50
CA ASN A 193 -22.93 -15.76 -1.94
C ASN A 193 -21.82 -16.14 -0.94
N SER A 194 -21.76 -15.49 0.23
CA SER A 194 -20.67 -15.67 1.20
C SER A 194 -21.18 -15.76 2.63
N VAL A 195 -20.40 -16.38 3.50
CA VAL A 195 -20.54 -16.28 4.94
C VAL A 195 -20.00 -14.93 5.39
N LEU A 196 -20.78 -14.11 6.10
CA LEU A 196 -20.31 -12.85 6.66
C LEU A 196 -19.69 -13.10 8.04
N VAL A 197 -18.38 -12.86 8.16
CA VAL A 197 -17.62 -12.98 9.40
C VAL A 197 -17.49 -11.59 10.04
N HIS A 198 -18.00 -11.41 11.28
CA HIS A 198 -18.04 -10.09 11.91
C HIS A 198 -18.04 -10.18 13.44
N ASP A 199 -17.96 -9.04 14.11
CA ASP A 199 -18.23 -8.93 15.55
C ASP A 199 -19.74 -9.11 15.84
N CYS A 200 -20.12 -9.00 17.11
CA CYS A 200 -21.52 -9.11 17.52
C CYS A 200 -22.35 -7.83 17.30
N TRP A 201 -21.90 -6.89 16.47
CA TRP A 201 -22.66 -5.66 16.23
C TRP A 201 -23.94 -5.91 15.41
N GLY A 202 -25.08 -5.41 15.91
CA GLY A 202 -26.41 -5.72 15.35
C GLY A 202 -26.59 -5.40 13.87
N SER A 203 -25.90 -4.37 13.34
CA SER A 203 -25.98 -4.01 11.93
C SER A 203 -25.47 -5.11 10.99
N HIS A 204 -24.48 -5.90 11.42
CA HIS A 204 -23.98 -7.00 10.61
C HIS A 204 -25.03 -8.13 10.48
N PHE A 205 -25.70 -8.48 11.56
CA PHE A 205 -26.76 -9.53 11.54
C PHE A 205 -27.94 -9.20 10.63
N ASN A 206 -28.19 -7.92 10.37
CA ASN A 206 -29.23 -7.48 9.46
C ASN A 206 -28.77 -7.40 7.99
N THR A 207 -27.51 -7.69 7.72
CA THR A 207 -26.95 -7.66 6.37
C THR A 207 -27.21 -9.01 5.69
N PRO A 208 -27.81 -9.06 4.48
CA PRO A 208 -28.04 -10.33 3.78
C PRO A 208 -26.72 -11.08 3.53
N ALA A 209 -26.67 -12.36 3.91
CA ALA A 209 -25.53 -13.26 3.69
C ALA A 209 -26.05 -14.71 3.65
N ILE A 210 -25.23 -15.67 3.16
CA ILE A 210 -25.59 -17.10 3.26
C ILE A 210 -25.79 -17.49 4.73
N SER A 211 -24.86 -17.09 5.57
CA SER A 211 -24.92 -17.24 7.02
C SER A 211 -24.00 -16.23 7.69
N HIS A 212 -24.07 -16.14 9.01
CA HIS A 212 -23.24 -15.26 9.82
C HIS A 212 -22.33 -16.07 10.73
N GLN A 213 -21.07 -15.70 10.75
CA GLN A 213 -20.08 -16.26 11.68
C GLN A 213 -19.53 -15.15 12.55
N ILE A 214 -19.54 -15.38 13.86
CA ILE A 214 -18.88 -14.47 14.80
C ILE A 214 -17.36 -14.60 14.66
N CYS A 215 -16.67 -13.49 14.54
CA CYS A 215 -15.22 -13.45 14.45
C CYS A 215 -14.57 -14.07 15.71
N ILE A 216 -13.80 -15.12 15.51
CA ILE A 216 -13.15 -15.85 16.63
C ILE A 216 -12.17 -14.94 17.38
N ALA A 217 -11.50 -14.03 16.70
CA ALA A 217 -10.59 -13.07 17.34
C ALA A 217 -11.33 -12.17 18.35
N HIS A 218 -12.54 -11.71 18.02
CA HIS A 218 -13.39 -10.96 18.93
C HIS A 218 -13.88 -11.84 20.11
N LEU A 219 -14.34 -13.05 19.84
CA LEU A 219 -14.73 -14.00 20.90
C LEU A 219 -13.58 -14.29 21.86
N LEU A 220 -12.37 -14.53 21.37
CA LEU A 220 -11.21 -14.77 22.23
C LEU A 220 -10.87 -13.54 23.09
N ARG A 221 -11.06 -12.34 22.58
CA ARG A 221 -10.87 -11.09 23.32
C ARG A 221 -11.92 -10.95 24.43
N ASP A 222 -13.18 -11.25 24.12
CA ASP A 222 -14.27 -11.22 25.09
C ASP A 222 -14.07 -12.27 26.18
N MET A 223 -13.61 -13.48 25.85
CA MET A 223 -13.28 -14.52 26.84
C MET A 223 -12.14 -14.07 27.77
N ASN A 224 -11.11 -13.39 27.23
CA ASN A 224 -10.05 -12.81 28.05
C ASN A 224 -10.61 -11.76 29.02
N TYR A 225 -11.40 -10.83 28.51
CA TYR A 225 -12.02 -9.77 29.29
C TYR A 225 -12.88 -10.33 30.44
N LEU A 226 -13.72 -11.35 30.17
CA LEU A 226 -14.55 -12.01 31.18
C LEU A 226 -13.69 -12.75 32.21
N ASN A 227 -12.59 -13.36 31.81
CA ASN A 227 -11.69 -14.03 32.73
C ASN A 227 -10.94 -13.03 33.64
N GLU A 228 -10.44 -11.94 33.08
CA GLU A 228 -9.71 -10.89 33.81
C GLU A 228 -10.62 -10.15 34.80
N LEU A 229 -11.84 -9.81 34.38
CA LEU A 229 -12.76 -9.00 35.15
C LEU A 229 -13.51 -9.81 36.25
N TYR A 230 -13.90 -11.04 35.91
CA TYR A 230 -14.79 -11.84 36.78
C TYR A 230 -14.17 -13.17 37.25
N GLY A 231 -13.01 -13.55 36.77
CA GLY A 231 -12.36 -14.82 37.14
C GLY A 231 -13.15 -16.07 36.70
N HIS A 232 -13.99 -15.99 35.68
CA HIS A 232 -14.83 -17.10 35.26
C HIS A 232 -14.03 -18.25 34.63
N LYS A 233 -14.03 -19.42 35.26
CA LYS A 233 -13.34 -20.62 34.78
C LYS A 233 -13.85 -21.11 33.41
N TRP A 234 -15.15 -20.92 33.11
CA TRP A 234 -15.75 -21.35 31.86
C TRP A 234 -15.17 -20.55 30.66
N SER A 235 -14.89 -19.26 30.85
CA SER A 235 -14.30 -18.43 29.76
C SER A 235 -12.91 -18.93 29.37
N SER A 236 -12.10 -19.35 30.32
CA SER A 236 -10.80 -19.98 30.07
C SER A 236 -10.95 -21.32 29.34
N ALA A 237 -11.94 -22.15 29.69
CA ALA A 237 -12.20 -23.40 28.99
C ALA A 237 -12.67 -23.19 27.54
N CYS A 238 -13.60 -22.25 27.30
CA CYS A 238 -14.03 -21.86 25.94
C CYS A 238 -12.87 -21.31 25.10
N LYS A 239 -12.04 -20.42 25.67
CA LYS A 239 -10.84 -19.92 25.00
C LYS A 239 -9.93 -21.07 24.55
N LEU A 240 -9.66 -22.03 25.43
CA LEU A 240 -8.83 -23.19 25.11
C LEU A 240 -9.43 -24.01 23.96
N LEU A 241 -10.76 -24.23 23.99
CA LEU A 241 -11.47 -24.96 22.92
C LEU A 241 -11.29 -24.29 21.56
N PHE A 242 -11.53 -22.97 21.46
CA PHE A 242 -11.34 -22.22 20.22
C PHE A 242 -9.87 -22.25 19.74
N GLN A 243 -8.92 -22.12 20.66
CA GLN A 243 -7.49 -22.18 20.32
C GLN A 243 -7.08 -23.57 19.82
N LEU A 244 -7.64 -24.65 20.37
CA LEU A 244 -7.42 -26.02 19.91
C LEU A 244 -8.03 -26.23 18.52
N ALA A 245 -9.26 -25.74 18.28
CA ALA A 245 -9.90 -25.82 16.98
C ALA A 245 -9.06 -25.13 15.88
N LEU A 246 -8.58 -23.92 16.12
CA LEU A 246 -7.71 -23.17 15.20
C LEU A 246 -6.37 -23.90 14.93
N ARG A 247 -5.79 -24.57 15.96
CA ARG A 247 -4.56 -25.36 15.76
C ARG A 247 -4.81 -26.59 14.91
N LEU A 248 -5.92 -27.29 15.13
CA LEU A 248 -6.29 -28.45 14.33
C LEU A 248 -6.55 -28.07 12.87
N GLU A 249 -7.28 -26.98 12.64
CA GLU A 249 -7.55 -26.44 11.30
C GLU A 249 -6.24 -26.18 10.55
N LYS A 250 -5.29 -25.49 11.19
CA LYS A 250 -3.96 -25.23 10.63
C LYS A 250 -3.17 -26.51 10.34
N GLN A 251 -3.24 -27.52 11.22
CA GLN A 251 -2.56 -28.81 11.02
C GLN A 251 -3.16 -29.61 9.87
N MET A 252 -4.47 -29.49 9.65
CA MET A 252 -5.17 -30.19 8.57
C MET A 252 -4.98 -29.52 7.20
N GLY A 253 -4.27 -28.39 7.12
CA GLY A 253 -4.07 -27.65 5.87
C GLY A 253 -5.35 -27.06 5.28
N ILE A 254 -6.41 -26.90 6.12
CA ILE A 254 -7.71 -26.37 5.69
C ILE A 254 -7.69 -24.83 5.71
N ALA A 255 -6.76 -24.24 6.41
CA ALA A 255 -6.59 -22.80 6.55
C ALA A 255 -5.26 -22.34 5.98
N ASP A 256 -5.23 -22.04 4.71
CA ASP A 256 -4.42 -20.97 4.14
C ASP A 256 -5.39 -19.79 3.86
N TYR A 257 -5.73 -19.06 4.93
CA TYR A 257 -6.47 -17.80 4.84
C TYR A 257 -5.59 -16.64 5.27
#